data_01869e9b2bdf8bd7e6ff7fdc3ad54e4e
#
_entry.id   01869e9b2bdf8bd7e6ff7fdc3ad54e4e
#
_cell.length_a   1.000
_cell.length_b   1.000
_cell.length_c   1.000
_cell.angle_alpha   90.00
_cell.angle_beta   90.00
_cell.angle_gamma   90.00
#
_symmetry.space_group_name_H-M   'P 1'
#
loop_
_entity.id
_entity.type
_entity.pdbx_description
1 polymer ?
#
loop_
_entity_poly.entity_id
_entity_poly.type
_entity_poly.pdbx_seq_one_letter_code
_entity_poly.pdbx_strand_id
1 'polypeptide(L)'
;VHIAVDDLTGPAILEFLGGHLADMRTQGPPESTHALDADALRDPAVTVWAVRDDTGELIGCGALKELAPDDAEIKSMRTAPWATGRGIAGTLLQHMIGEARGRGYRTLHLETGSTAYFAPARRLYLRHGFVACPPFADYPDDPNSVHLRLDLPG
;
A
#
# COMPACT_ATOMS: atom_id res chain seq x y z
N VAL A 1 9.35 14.15 8.15
CA VAL A 1 8.24 13.85 7.22
C VAL A 1 6.90 14.02 7.93
N HIS A 2 5.88 14.33 7.18
CA HIS A 2 4.52 14.55 7.68
C HIS A 2 3.58 13.54 7.02
N ILE A 3 2.87 12.77 7.84
CA ILE A 3 1.91 11.77 7.39
C ILE A 3 0.52 12.23 7.78
N ALA A 4 -0.38 12.32 6.81
CA ALA A 4 -1.76 12.75 7.05
C ALA A 4 -2.72 12.03 6.11
N VAL A 5 -3.97 11.87 6.57
CA VAL A 5 -5.05 11.35 5.71
C VAL A 5 -5.28 12.34 4.58
N ASP A 6 -5.46 11.81 3.36
CA ASP A 6 -5.68 12.59 2.15
C ASP A 6 -7.06 12.29 1.58
N ASP A 7 -7.78 13.33 1.15
CA ASP A 7 -9.14 13.19 0.61
C ASP A 7 -9.17 12.98 -0.92
N LEU A 8 -7.99 12.91 -1.55
CA LEU A 8 -7.83 12.65 -2.98
C LEU A 8 -8.45 13.72 -3.88
N THR A 9 -8.48 14.98 -3.42
CA THR A 9 -9.00 16.10 -4.22
C THR A 9 -7.91 16.99 -4.79
N GLY A 10 -6.69 16.92 -4.27
CA GLY A 10 -5.57 17.76 -4.72
C GLY A 10 -4.91 17.23 -5.99
N PRO A 11 -4.38 18.13 -6.85
CA PRO A 11 -3.73 17.70 -8.10
C PRO A 11 -2.46 16.89 -7.87
N ALA A 12 -1.68 17.18 -6.83
CA ALA A 12 -0.42 16.49 -6.57
C ALA A 12 -0.62 15.01 -6.25
N ILE A 13 -1.60 14.69 -5.38
CA ILE A 13 -1.88 13.29 -5.04
C ILE A 13 -2.46 12.52 -6.23
N LEU A 14 -3.32 13.16 -7.03
CA LEU A 14 -3.90 12.53 -8.20
C LEU A 14 -2.83 12.20 -9.26
N GLU A 15 -1.89 13.12 -9.49
CA GLU A 15 -0.76 12.88 -10.38
C GLU A 15 0.16 11.77 -9.84
N PHE A 16 0.43 11.77 -8.56
CA PHE A 16 1.26 10.77 -7.90
C PHE A 16 0.66 9.37 -8.03
N LEU A 17 -0.63 9.22 -7.79
CA LEU A 17 -1.35 7.95 -7.95
C LEU A 17 -1.43 7.51 -9.41
N GLY A 18 -1.60 8.45 -10.33
CA GLY A 18 -1.58 8.16 -11.76
C GLY A 18 -0.23 7.59 -12.22
N GLY A 19 0.87 8.16 -11.73
CA GLY A 19 2.21 7.65 -11.97
C GLY A 19 2.43 6.26 -11.40
N HIS A 20 1.92 6.00 -10.20
CA HIS A 20 1.96 4.69 -9.57
C HIS A 20 1.23 3.64 -10.42
N LEU A 21 0.01 3.92 -10.84
CA LEU A 21 -0.78 3.00 -11.65
C LEU A 21 -0.10 2.72 -12.99
N ALA A 22 0.46 3.74 -13.64
CA ALA A 22 1.20 3.58 -14.88
C ALA A 22 2.43 2.66 -14.70
N ASP A 23 3.20 2.86 -13.62
CA ASP A 23 4.35 2.01 -13.31
C ASP A 23 3.93 0.56 -13.06
N MET A 24 2.84 0.33 -12.32
CA MET A 24 2.35 -1.02 -12.06
C MET A 24 1.94 -1.74 -13.33
N ARG A 25 1.32 -1.03 -14.28
CA ARG A 25 0.89 -1.61 -15.56
C ARG A 25 2.06 -2.04 -16.44
N THR A 26 3.27 -1.52 -16.21
CA THR A 26 4.48 -1.93 -16.95
C THR A 26 5.16 -3.16 -16.36
N GLN A 27 4.77 -3.63 -15.16
CA GLN A 27 5.48 -4.65 -14.39
C GLN A 27 4.87 -6.05 -14.50
N GLY A 28 3.90 -6.25 -15.37
CA GLY A 28 3.28 -7.56 -15.56
C GLY A 28 2.13 -7.49 -16.54
N PRO A 29 1.50 -8.65 -16.86
CA PRO A 29 0.32 -8.64 -17.71
C PRO A 29 -0.83 -7.88 -17.05
N PRO A 30 -1.77 -7.29 -17.84
CA PRO A 30 -2.88 -6.53 -17.28
C PRO A 30 -3.71 -7.27 -16.23
N GLU A 31 -3.92 -8.57 -16.42
CA GLU A 31 -4.67 -9.40 -15.47
C GLU A 31 -3.99 -9.59 -14.13
N SER A 32 -2.68 -9.32 -14.02
CA SER A 32 -1.92 -9.39 -12.78
C SER A 32 -1.78 -8.03 -12.11
N THR A 33 -2.31 -6.96 -12.70
CA THR A 33 -2.24 -5.61 -12.13
C THR A 33 -3.47 -5.36 -11.27
N HIS A 34 -3.26 -5.22 -9.95
CA HIS A 34 -4.32 -5.04 -8.96
C HIS A 34 -4.30 -3.66 -8.30
N ALA A 35 -3.53 -2.71 -8.83
CA ALA A 35 -3.50 -1.35 -8.31
C ALA A 35 -4.82 -0.63 -8.58
N LEU A 36 -5.29 0.13 -7.59
CA LEU A 36 -6.54 0.88 -7.68
C LEU A 36 -6.28 2.29 -8.23
N ASP A 37 -7.21 2.79 -9.05
CA ASP A 37 -7.21 4.19 -9.47
C ASP A 37 -7.78 5.09 -8.35
N ALA A 38 -7.74 6.41 -8.57
CA ALA A 38 -8.18 7.38 -7.57
C ALA A 38 -9.66 7.23 -7.22
N ASP A 39 -10.51 6.89 -8.20
CA ASP A 39 -11.94 6.71 -7.94
C ASP A 39 -12.20 5.52 -7.02
N ALA A 40 -11.52 4.41 -7.25
CA ALA A 40 -11.63 3.23 -6.39
C ALA A 40 -11.09 3.52 -4.97
N LEU A 41 -10.05 4.33 -4.85
CA LEU A 41 -9.48 4.73 -3.56
C LEU A 41 -10.37 5.70 -2.78
N ARG A 42 -11.39 6.29 -3.40
CA ARG A 42 -12.37 7.14 -2.72
C ARG A 42 -13.52 6.36 -2.08
N ASP A 43 -13.55 5.04 -2.24
CA ASP A 43 -14.52 4.19 -1.56
C ASP A 43 -14.47 4.45 -0.04
N PRO A 44 -15.63 4.54 0.65
CA PRO A 44 -15.66 4.75 2.10
C PRO A 44 -14.88 3.72 2.92
N ALA A 45 -14.71 2.50 2.39
CA ALA A 45 -13.90 1.46 3.05
C ALA A 45 -12.41 1.72 2.98
N VAL A 46 -11.96 2.72 2.22
CA VAL A 46 -10.54 3.01 1.97
C VAL A 46 -10.12 4.30 2.67
N THR A 47 -9.02 4.24 3.40
CA THR A 47 -8.33 5.42 3.93
C THR A 47 -6.98 5.56 3.23
N VAL A 48 -6.66 6.75 2.74
CA VAL A 48 -5.39 7.03 2.08
C VAL A 48 -4.59 8.00 2.93
N TRP A 49 -3.30 7.71 3.09
CA TRP A 49 -2.34 8.62 3.72
C TRP A 49 -1.37 9.14 2.68
N ALA A 50 -1.06 10.43 2.78
CA ALA A 50 0.00 11.07 2.02
C ALA A 50 1.17 11.38 2.94
N VAL A 51 2.39 11.21 2.42
CA VAL A 51 3.62 11.58 3.12
C VAL A 51 4.23 12.77 2.40
N ARG A 52 4.51 13.84 3.15
CA ARG A 52 5.15 15.05 2.63
C ARG A 52 6.44 15.32 3.38
N ASP A 53 7.41 15.89 2.69
CA ASP A 53 8.64 16.36 3.33
C ASP A 53 8.41 17.72 4.01
N ASP A 54 9.47 18.28 4.60
CA ASP A 54 9.38 19.55 5.35
C ASP A 54 9.09 20.75 4.44
N THR A 55 9.25 20.60 3.12
CA THR A 55 8.89 21.64 2.14
C THR A 55 7.44 21.53 1.68
N GLY A 56 6.73 20.49 2.09
CA GLY A 56 5.37 20.20 1.65
C GLY A 56 5.29 19.37 0.36
N GLU A 57 6.41 18.92 -0.17
CA GLU A 57 6.41 18.07 -1.36
C GLU A 57 5.91 16.67 -1.03
N LEU A 58 5.05 16.13 -1.89
CA LEU A 58 4.50 14.77 -1.77
C LEU A 58 5.58 13.76 -2.17
N ILE A 59 5.93 12.88 -1.22
CA ILE A 59 7.02 11.91 -1.41
C ILE A 59 6.59 10.46 -1.22
N GLY A 60 5.37 10.22 -0.75
CA GLY A 60 4.87 8.86 -0.56
C GLY A 60 3.38 8.82 -0.33
N CYS A 61 2.80 7.65 -0.50
CA CYS A 61 1.41 7.38 -0.16
C CYS A 61 1.21 5.91 0.17
N GLY A 62 0.09 5.61 0.81
CA GLY A 62 -0.38 4.26 1.06
C GLY A 62 -1.85 4.28 1.42
N ALA A 63 -2.51 3.15 1.26
CA ALA A 63 -3.95 3.04 1.52
C ALA A 63 -4.25 1.80 2.35
N LEU A 64 -5.31 1.89 3.13
CA LEU A 64 -5.86 0.79 3.92
C LEU A 64 -7.31 0.60 3.52
N LYS A 65 -7.65 -0.60 3.05
CA LYS A 65 -9.00 -0.96 2.65
C LYS A 65 -9.58 -1.95 3.64
N GLU A 66 -10.72 -1.63 4.25
CA GLU A 66 -11.43 -2.59 5.10
C GLU A 66 -12.01 -3.71 4.24
N LEU A 67 -11.68 -4.96 4.58
CA LEU A 67 -12.23 -6.16 3.94
C LEU A 67 -13.36 -6.75 4.79
N ALA A 68 -13.23 -6.68 6.10
CA ALA A 68 -14.18 -7.14 7.11
C ALA A 68 -13.95 -6.32 8.38
N PRO A 69 -14.83 -6.36 9.40
CA PRO A 69 -14.65 -5.55 10.59
C PRO A 69 -13.31 -5.75 11.32
N ASP A 70 -12.68 -6.92 11.15
CA ASP A 70 -11.41 -7.25 11.78
C ASP A 70 -10.26 -7.51 10.79
N ASP A 71 -10.47 -7.21 9.51
CA ASP A 71 -9.53 -7.53 8.44
C ASP A 71 -9.40 -6.37 7.45
N ALA A 72 -8.18 -6.01 7.09
CA ALA A 72 -7.93 -4.93 6.16
C ALA A 72 -6.76 -5.26 5.24
N GLU A 73 -6.70 -4.56 4.11
CA GLU A 73 -5.66 -4.74 3.10
C GLU A 73 -4.88 -3.45 2.90
N ILE A 74 -3.56 -3.56 2.86
CA ILE A 74 -2.67 -2.46 2.47
C ILE A 74 -2.61 -2.41 0.95
N LYS A 75 -2.83 -1.23 0.38
CA LYS A 75 -2.82 -0.99 -1.06
C LYS A 75 -2.05 0.28 -1.40
N SER A 76 -1.64 0.40 -2.65
CA SER A 76 -1.13 1.63 -3.25
C SER A 76 0.07 2.23 -2.52
N MET A 77 0.90 1.39 -1.93
CA MET A 77 2.16 1.84 -1.32
C MET A 77 3.12 2.32 -2.40
N ARG A 78 3.54 3.57 -2.30
CA ARG A 78 4.49 4.16 -3.24
C ARG A 78 5.36 5.19 -2.53
N THR A 79 6.66 5.15 -2.85
CA THR A 79 7.61 6.22 -2.54
C THR A 79 8.05 6.87 -3.84
N ALA A 80 8.14 8.19 -3.87
CA ALA A 80 8.63 8.91 -5.03
C ALA A 80 10.04 8.40 -5.39
N PRO A 81 10.36 8.24 -6.69
CA PRO A 81 11.67 7.70 -7.09
C PRO A 81 12.87 8.46 -6.52
N TRP A 82 12.76 9.79 -6.41
CA TRP A 82 13.84 10.63 -5.86
C TRP A 82 13.95 10.58 -4.33
N ALA A 83 13.01 9.95 -3.66
CA ALA A 83 12.95 9.88 -2.20
C ALA A 83 13.18 8.45 -1.66
N THR A 84 13.48 7.49 -2.53
CA THR A 84 13.77 6.11 -2.12
C THR A 84 15.07 6.04 -1.30
N GLY A 85 15.17 5.02 -0.43
CA GLY A 85 16.34 4.83 0.41
C GLY A 85 16.41 5.71 1.64
N ARG A 86 15.33 6.45 1.97
CA ARG A 86 15.26 7.35 3.14
C ARG A 86 14.40 6.80 4.27
N GLY A 87 13.91 5.55 4.14
CA GLY A 87 13.06 4.94 5.17
C GLY A 87 11.61 5.41 5.17
N ILE A 88 11.16 6.12 4.14
CA ILE A 88 9.82 6.71 4.06
C ILE A 88 8.75 5.62 4.06
N ALA A 89 8.92 4.58 3.25
CA ALA A 89 7.96 3.46 3.17
C ALA A 89 7.83 2.74 4.52
N GLY A 90 8.95 2.51 5.20
CA GLY A 90 8.95 1.88 6.53
C GLY A 90 8.24 2.74 7.57
N THR A 91 8.48 4.05 7.56
CA THR A 91 7.82 4.98 8.47
C THR A 91 6.30 5.01 8.23
N LEU A 92 5.89 5.07 6.96
CA LEU A 92 4.47 5.03 6.60
C LEU A 92 3.83 3.71 6.98
N LEU A 93 4.50 2.58 6.70
CA LEU A 93 3.98 1.26 7.04
C LEU A 93 3.76 1.11 8.54
N GLN A 94 4.70 1.56 9.37
CA GLN A 94 4.54 1.56 10.82
C GLN A 94 3.35 2.40 11.27
N HIS A 95 3.15 3.56 10.66
CA HIS A 95 1.99 4.41 10.93
C HIS A 95 0.69 3.68 10.60
N MET A 96 0.61 3.05 9.43
CA MET A 96 -0.58 2.32 8.99
C MET A 96 -0.87 1.10 9.87
N ILE A 97 0.16 0.38 10.30
CA ILE A 97 0.01 -0.75 11.23
C ILE A 97 -0.56 -0.25 12.56
N GLY A 98 -0.06 0.87 13.08
CA GLY A 98 -0.58 1.48 14.30
C GLY A 98 -2.05 1.89 14.17
N GLU A 99 -2.42 2.50 13.04
CA GLU A 99 -3.81 2.86 12.75
C GLU A 99 -4.71 1.64 12.66
N ALA A 100 -4.24 0.57 12.01
CA ALA A 100 -5.00 -0.67 11.90
C ALA A 100 -5.29 -1.29 13.28
N ARG A 101 -4.29 -1.30 14.16
CA ARG A 101 -4.48 -1.74 15.54
C ARG A 101 -5.51 -0.90 16.28
N GLY A 102 -5.41 0.42 16.14
CA GLY A 102 -6.33 1.35 16.80
C GLY A 102 -7.77 1.21 16.33
N ARG A 103 -7.97 0.78 15.09
CA ARG A 103 -9.30 0.52 14.52
C ARG A 103 -9.86 -0.85 14.86
N GLY A 104 -9.09 -1.71 15.52
CA GLY A 104 -9.52 -3.05 15.92
C GLY A 104 -9.32 -4.13 14.87
N TYR A 105 -8.58 -3.85 13.79
CA TYR A 105 -8.23 -4.90 12.84
C TYR A 105 -7.28 -5.89 13.49
N ARG A 106 -7.51 -7.17 13.23
CA ARG A 106 -6.69 -8.28 13.76
C ARG A 106 -5.72 -8.82 12.72
N THR A 107 -6.00 -8.59 11.44
CA THR A 107 -5.17 -9.08 10.34
C THR A 107 -5.05 -8.00 9.29
N LEU A 108 -3.81 -7.81 8.81
CA LEU A 108 -3.52 -7.04 7.61
C LEU A 108 -3.07 -7.97 6.51
N HIS A 109 -3.57 -7.72 5.31
CA HIS A 109 -3.17 -8.43 4.10
C HIS A 109 -2.59 -7.45 3.10
N LEU A 110 -1.76 -7.95 2.19
CA LEU A 110 -1.33 -7.20 1.01
C LEU A 110 -1.00 -8.16 -0.13
N GLU A 111 -1.09 -7.64 -1.34
CA GLU A 111 -0.60 -8.29 -2.54
C GLU A 111 0.53 -7.42 -3.10
N THR A 112 1.62 -8.07 -3.53
CA THR A 112 2.72 -7.41 -4.23
C THR A 112 3.21 -8.31 -5.34
N GLY A 113 4.13 -7.81 -6.17
CA GLY A 113 4.65 -8.59 -7.28
C GLY A 113 5.73 -9.58 -6.88
N SER A 114 5.91 -10.62 -7.71
CA SER A 114 6.91 -11.66 -7.52
C SER A 114 8.23 -11.35 -8.21
N THR A 115 8.27 -10.39 -9.14
CA THR A 115 9.46 -10.06 -9.93
C THR A 115 10.49 -9.26 -9.11
N ALA A 116 11.69 -9.13 -9.67
CA ALA A 116 12.79 -8.40 -9.03
C ALA A 116 12.46 -6.93 -8.76
N TYR A 117 11.61 -6.30 -9.58
CA TYR A 117 11.17 -4.93 -9.36
C TYR A 117 10.55 -4.74 -7.97
N PHE A 118 9.82 -5.75 -7.48
CA PHE A 118 9.13 -5.70 -6.19
C PHE A 118 9.96 -6.25 -5.03
N ALA A 119 11.20 -6.69 -5.27
CA ALA A 119 12.02 -7.26 -4.21
C ALA A 119 12.24 -6.30 -3.02
N PRO A 120 12.49 -4.99 -3.22
CA PRO A 120 12.60 -4.07 -2.08
C PRO A 120 11.32 -3.99 -1.25
N ALA A 121 10.15 -3.99 -1.89
CA ALA A 121 8.85 -3.97 -1.20
C ALA A 121 8.68 -5.25 -0.38
N ARG A 122 8.94 -6.42 -0.97
CA ARG A 122 8.83 -7.70 -0.24
C ARG A 122 9.74 -7.71 1.00
N ARG A 123 10.99 -7.25 0.86
CA ARG A 123 11.92 -7.16 2.00
C ARG A 123 11.39 -6.25 3.11
N LEU A 124 10.81 -5.13 2.74
CA LEU A 124 10.21 -4.20 3.69
C LEU A 124 9.09 -4.87 4.51
N TYR A 125 8.17 -5.54 3.83
CA TYR A 125 7.04 -6.20 4.51
C TYR A 125 7.53 -7.34 5.41
N LEU A 126 8.46 -8.17 4.92
CA LEU A 126 9.01 -9.27 5.72
C LEU A 126 9.72 -8.75 6.98
N ARG A 127 10.46 -7.63 6.88
CA ARG A 127 11.10 -7.02 8.05
C ARG A 127 10.09 -6.55 9.09
N HIS A 128 8.88 -6.20 8.67
CA HIS A 128 7.82 -5.76 9.57
C HIS A 128 6.93 -6.89 10.09
N GLY A 129 7.32 -8.14 9.82
CA GLY A 129 6.66 -9.32 10.37
C GLY A 129 5.59 -9.94 9.47
N PHE A 130 5.39 -9.43 8.27
CA PHE A 130 4.49 -10.07 7.31
C PHE A 130 5.04 -11.44 6.90
N VAL A 131 4.15 -12.39 6.69
CA VAL A 131 4.47 -13.75 6.28
C VAL A 131 3.64 -14.14 5.05
N ALA A 132 4.16 -15.08 4.25
CA ALA A 132 3.45 -15.56 3.07
C ALA A 132 2.10 -16.19 3.46
N CYS A 133 1.08 -15.93 2.66
CA CYS A 133 -0.25 -16.49 2.84
C CYS A 133 -0.87 -16.85 1.49
N PRO A 134 -1.95 -17.68 1.46
CA PRO A 134 -2.71 -17.90 0.24
C PRO A 134 -3.39 -16.62 -0.25
N PRO A 135 -3.82 -16.56 -1.52
CA PRO A 135 -4.64 -15.46 -2.02
C PRO A 135 -5.85 -15.21 -1.12
N PHE A 136 -6.17 -13.95 -0.90
CA PHE A 136 -7.28 -13.49 -0.05
C PHE A 136 -8.23 -12.63 -0.88
N ALA A 137 -9.40 -12.31 -0.33
CA ALA A 137 -10.44 -11.54 -1.00
C ALA A 137 -10.73 -12.15 -2.39
N ASP A 138 -10.79 -11.33 -3.45
CA ASP A 138 -11.09 -11.77 -4.80
C ASP A 138 -9.84 -12.07 -5.64
N TYR A 139 -8.65 -12.11 -5.02
CA TYR A 139 -7.41 -12.33 -5.75
C TYR A 139 -7.32 -13.77 -6.27
N PRO A 140 -7.04 -13.95 -7.58
CA PRO A 140 -6.76 -15.28 -8.11
C PRO A 140 -5.37 -15.76 -7.68
N ASP A 141 -5.15 -17.06 -7.78
CA ASP A 141 -3.79 -17.61 -7.67
C ASP A 141 -3.02 -17.25 -8.94
N ASP A 142 -1.99 -16.42 -8.81
CA ASP A 142 -1.25 -15.84 -9.92
C ASP A 142 0.25 -15.90 -9.61
N PRO A 143 1.09 -16.53 -10.46
CA PRO A 143 2.53 -16.59 -10.20
C PRO A 143 3.22 -15.24 -10.23
N ASN A 144 2.59 -14.20 -10.79
CA ASN A 144 3.11 -12.84 -10.77
C ASN A 144 2.78 -12.09 -9.48
N SER A 145 2.02 -12.69 -8.58
CA SER A 145 1.59 -12.09 -7.30
C SER A 145 2.11 -12.87 -6.11
N VAL A 146 2.47 -12.13 -5.06
CA VAL A 146 2.81 -12.65 -3.73
C VAL A 146 1.80 -12.07 -2.76
N HIS A 147 1.20 -12.94 -1.93
CA HIS A 147 0.24 -12.54 -0.92
C HIS A 147 0.90 -12.68 0.46
N LEU A 148 0.80 -11.63 1.25
CA LEU A 148 1.40 -11.57 2.60
C LEU A 148 0.35 -11.14 3.62
N ARG A 149 0.53 -11.57 4.86
CA ARG A 149 -0.33 -11.15 5.96
C ARG A 149 0.49 -10.86 7.21
N LEU A 150 -0.07 -10.00 8.05
CA LEU A 150 0.44 -9.68 9.38
C LEU A 150 -0.70 -9.83 10.38
N ASP A 151 -0.52 -10.68 11.38
CA ASP A 151 -1.47 -10.78 12.50
C ASP A 151 -1.18 -9.66 13.50
N LEU A 152 -2.24 -8.98 13.92
CA LEU A 152 -2.17 -7.88 14.88
C LEU A 152 -2.74 -8.38 16.21
N PRO A 153 -1.89 -8.68 17.20
CA PRO A 153 -2.39 -9.10 18.50
C PRO A 153 -3.19 -7.96 19.13
N GLY A 154 -4.38 -8.32 19.58
CA GLY A 154 -5.36 -7.40 20.14
C GLY A 154 -5.02 -6.87 21.52
#